data_149edf1ff9bb862af4fc3cd6dacde625
#
_entry.id   149edf1ff9bb862af4fc3cd6dacde625
#
_cell.length_a   1.000
_cell.length_b   1.000
_cell.length_c   1.000
_cell.angle_alpha   90.00
_cell.angle_beta   90.00
_cell.angle_gamma   90.00
#
_symmetry.space_group_name_H-M   'P 1'
#
loop_
_entity.id
_entity.type
_entity.pdbx_description
1 polymer ?
#
loop_
_entity_poly.entity_id
_entity_poly.type
_entity_poly.pdbx_seq_one_letter_code
_entity_poly.pdbx_strand_id
1 'polypeptide(L)'
;KGAFKMDNISDDKIINDNATNNGSNNNTVISRRLEAVRGIMKEKGVDIYVVVTGDYHISEYAGDYFKEREFISGFSGSAGTAVITSDTAVLFTDGRYFVQAEKQLSGTEYKLMRMGSAGVPALNEYCRELLKEGMTIGFDGRCVQAGQGIEFKKMAEFNKAHCNYSFDAIEQIYNDRAEFPHSKAFYLDTMYSGKTIKDKLIDVRCAMKDNMSDVHIIASLDDICWLFNIRGRDVHCNPVIMAYAAVYMDKTVLYTDIDRLDDCIDKLIEAGVEVKPYNDIYEDIRSIAGHKVLIDKKRVNTRLYLYAKDNDKIELVEKENPEVLLKAVKNDIEITNLKNVHIDDGLAVTRFIFWLKKAVKSGQTITEASAAEYLDNLRSGIKDYIELSFDTISAYADNAAMMHYQASKDNCSTLKQEGMLLVDSGGQYMRGTTDITRTIALGEVTDEMKKCYTLTLKGMLNLANTRFLHGCTGYNLDIMARAPLWNENIDYRCGTGHGVGYLLNVHEAPNGFRWKHIQGVNDLAVLTPGMVTSDEPGVYADGRFGIRIENEIIVTEDKENEYGRWLKFEMLTMVPVDLDLVDVQYLSYKDIEQLNNYNKQVYNVLSPYMKGEELEQLVYSTREL
;
A
#
# COMPACT_ATOMS: atom_id res chain seq x y z
N LYS A 1 -55.81 4.72 -21.49
CA LYS A 1 -55.48 4.31 -22.89
C LYS A 1 -54.64 5.44 -23.48
N GLY A 2 -53.38 5.19 -23.74
CA GLY A 2 -52.42 6.11 -24.32
C GLY A 2 -51.02 5.52 -24.14
N ALA A 3 -50.71 4.49 -24.95
CA ALA A 3 -49.40 3.88 -25.02
C ALA A 3 -48.49 4.80 -25.84
N PHE A 4 -47.42 5.29 -25.28
CA PHE A 4 -46.29 5.83 -26.03
C PHE A 4 -45.35 4.69 -26.38
N LYS A 5 -45.17 4.48 -27.68
CA LYS A 5 -44.18 3.56 -28.26
C LYS A 5 -42.81 4.13 -27.98
N MET A 6 -41.95 3.33 -27.34
CA MET A 6 -40.50 3.46 -27.42
C MET A 6 -40.07 2.90 -28.78
N ASP A 7 -39.49 3.73 -29.59
CA ASP A 7 -38.80 3.31 -30.82
C ASP A 7 -37.50 2.56 -30.43
N ASN A 8 -37.40 1.35 -30.95
CA ASN A 8 -36.24 0.48 -30.88
C ASN A 8 -35.02 1.19 -31.49
N ILE A 9 -34.02 1.48 -30.66
CA ILE A 9 -32.66 1.67 -31.13
C ILE A 9 -32.07 0.27 -31.26
N SER A 10 -31.76 -0.06 -32.53
CA SER A 10 -31.27 -1.34 -32.98
C SER A 10 -30.01 -1.82 -32.26
N ASP A 11 -30.06 -3.10 -31.88
CA ASP A 11 -28.89 -3.95 -31.61
C ASP A 11 -27.84 -3.81 -32.72
N ASP A 12 -26.76 -3.12 -32.46
CA ASP A 12 -25.56 -3.20 -33.27
C ASP A 12 -24.29 -3.18 -32.43
N LYS A 13 -23.70 -4.39 -32.37
CA LYS A 13 -22.28 -4.68 -32.11
C LYS A 13 -21.77 -4.49 -30.67
N ILE A 14 -21.91 -5.58 -29.90
CA ILE A 14 -20.94 -5.95 -28.88
C ILE A 14 -19.57 -6.06 -29.56
N ILE A 15 -18.71 -5.08 -29.34
CA ILE A 15 -17.28 -5.16 -29.67
C ILE A 15 -16.57 -5.62 -28.42
N ASN A 16 -16.10 -6.86 -28.44
CA ASN A 16 -15.10 -7.37 -27.52
C ASN A 16 -13.82 -6.54 -27.67
N ASP A 17 -13.55 -5.63 -26.72
CA ASP A 17 -12.31 -4.87 -26.63
C ASP A 17 -11.20 -5.67 -25.91
N ASN A 18 -10.91 -6.86 -26.44
CA ASN A 18 -9.63 -7.53 -26.22
C ASN A 18 -8.80 -7.34 -27.50
N ALA A 19 -8.23 -6.16 -27.71
CA ALA A 19 -7.25 -5.97 -28.77
C ALA A 19 -6.38 -4.73 -28.52
N THR A 20 -5.11 -5.00 -28.30
CA THR A 20 -3.92 -4.23 -28.73
C THR A 20 -4.06 -2.71 -28.89
N ASN A 21 -3.36 -2.00 -28.01
CA ASN A 21 -3.04 -0.57 -28.03
C ASN A 21 -2.83 0.03 -29.42
N ASN A 22 -3.85 0.74 -29.92
CA ASN A 22 -3.68 1.81 -30.90
C ASN A 22 -4.20 3.10 -30.26
N GLY A 23 -3.31 4.04 -29.93
CA GLY A 23 -3.62 5.28 -29.19
C GLY A 23 -4.80 6.10 -29.73
N SER A 24 -5.14 6.02 -31.03
CA SER A 24 -6.30 6.69 -31.62
C SER A 24 -7.65 6.07 -31.24
N ASN A 25 -7.68 4.78 -30.88
CA ASN A 25 -8.91 4.09 -30.49
C ASN A 25 -9.26 4.39 -29.02
N ASN A 26 -8.25 4.47 -28.15
CA ASN A 26 -8.43 4.75 -26.74
C ASN A 26 -9.00 6.18 -26.51
N ASN A 27 -8.50 7.17 -27.23
CA ASN A 27 -8.98 8.55 -27.14
C ASN A 27 -10.48 8.67 -27.50
N THR A 28 -10.94 7.93 -28.49
CA THR A 28 -12.36 7.90 -28.87
C THR A 28 -13.22 7.24 -27.79
N VAL A 29 -12.74 6.21 -27.11
CA VAL A 29 -13.44 5.55 -26.00
C VAL A 29 -13.57 6.49 -24.80
N ILE A 30 -12.49 7.15 -24.38
CA ILE A 30 -12.51 8.11 -23.28
C ILE A 30 -13.45 9.28 -23.55
N SER A 31 -13.44 9.86 -24.78
CA SER A 31 -14.36 10.93 -25.14
C SER A 31 -15.84 10.50 -25.05
N ARG A 32 -16.18 9.29 -25.51
CA ARG A 32 -17.57 8.76 -25.39
C ARG A 32 -17.98 8.57 -23.93
N ARG A 33 -17.08 8.05 -23.09
CA ARG A 33 -17.33 7.89 -21.65
C ARG A 33 -17.56 9.24 -20.96
N LEU A 34 -16.75 10.27 -21.29
CA LEU A 34 -16.95 11.64 -20.78
C LEU A 34 -18.28 12.23 -21.23
N GLU A 35 -18.67 12.08 -22.50
CA GLU A 35 -19.97 12.53 -23.00
C GLU A 35 -21.12 11.87 -22.25
N ALA A 36 -21.06 10.55 -22.01
CA ALA A 36 -22.09 9.83 -21.27
C ALA A 36 -22.19 10.31 -19.82
N VAL A 37 -21.06 10.47 -19.11
CA VAL A 37 -21.02 11.00 -17.75
C VAL A 37 -21.60 12.41 -17.69
N ARG A 38 -21.21 13.31 -18.61
CA ARG A 38 -21.75 14.67 -18.70
C ARG A 38 -23.25 14.70 -18.94
N GLY A 39 -23.77 13.74 -19.74
CA GLY A 39 -25.21 13.55 -19.94
C GLY A 39 -25.93 13.25 -18.61
N ILE A 40 -25.41 12.31 -17.81
CA ILE A 40 -25.94 11.94 -16.49
C ILE A 40 -25.80 13.11 -15.51
N MET A 41 -24.65 13.79 -15.48
CA MET A 41 -24.44 14.99 -14.65
C MET A 41 -25.52 16.04 -14.92
N LYS A 42 -25.78 16.32 -16.20
CA LYS A 42 -26.82 17.29 -16.61
C LYS A 42 -28.23 16.85 -16.17
N GLU A 43 -28.56 15.56 -16.35
CA GLU A 43 -29.86 15.01 -15.92
C GLU A 43 -30.06 15.12 -14.41
N LYS A 44 -29.01 14.87 -13.64
CA LYS A 44 -29.04 14.85 -12.16
C LYS A 44 -28.71 16.21 -11.54
N GLY A 45 -28.46 17.26 -12.33
CA GLY A 45 -28.11 18.60 -11.84
C GLY A 45 -26.79 18.65 -11.08
N VAL A 46 -25.78 17.90 -11.54
CA VAL A 46 -24.43 17.92 -10.99
C VAL A 46 -23.51 18.69 -11.94
N ASP A 47 -22.86 19.75 -11.44
CA ASP A 47 -22.01 20.64 -12.24
C ASP A 47 -20.53 20.24 -12.20
N ILE A 48 -20.08 19.66 -11.07
CA ILE A 48 -18.71 19.18 -10.86
C ILE A 48 -18.79 17.74 -10.36
N TYR A 49 -18.18 16.81 -11.07
CA TYR A 49 -18.10 15.40 -10.66
C TYR A 49 -16.65 15.03 -10.32
N VAL A 50 -16.46 14.52 -9.10
CA VAL A 50 -15.15 14.10 -8.60
C VAL A 50 -15.10 12.58 -8.51
N VAL A 51 -14.11 11.97 -9.18
CA VAL A 51 -13.86 10.52 -9.19
C VAL A 51 -12.47 10.27 -8.66
N VAL A 52 -12.37 9.64 -7.51
CA VAL A 52 -11.09 9.33 -6.83
C VAL A 52 -10.62 7.92 -7.18
N THR A 53 -9.33 7.64 -6.92
CA THR A 53 -8.88 6.27 -6.72
C THR A 53 -9.24 5.87 -5.29
N GLY A 54 -10.06 4.86 -5.11
CA GLY A 54 -10.45 4.40 -3.77
C GLY A 54 -11.57 3.37 -3.85
N ASP A 55 -11.74 2.63 -2.77
CA ASP A 55 -12.82 1.68 -2.53
C ASP A 55 -13.73 2.16 -1.38
N TYR A 56 -14.71 1.34 -1.01
CA TYR A 56 -15.65 1.68 0.07
C TYR A 56 -15.02 1.67 1.47
N HIS A 57 -13.78 1.18 1.59
CA HIS A 57 -13.03 1.02 2.84
C HIS A 57 -11.83 1.94 2.96
N ILE A 58 -11.59 2.78 1.93
CA ILE A 58 -10.46 3.70 1.86
C ILE A 58 -9.14 2.92 1.93
N SER A 59 -9.10 1.76 1.28
CA SER A 59 -7.89 0.94 1.16
C SER A 59 -6.85 1.64 0.27
N GLU A 60 -5.57 1.35 0.49
CA GLU A 60 -4.48 1.89 -0.34
C GLU A 60 -4.56 1.36 -1.78
N TYR A 61 -4.86 0.06 -1.93
CA TYR A 61 -5.07 -0.58 -3.21
C TYR A 61 -6.55 -0.91 -3.41
N ALA A 62 -7.12 -0.37 -4.46
CA ALA A 62 -8.51 -0.63 -4.82
C ALA A 62 -8.58 -1.83 -5.78
N GLY A 63 -9.44 -2.80 -5.48
CA GLY A 63 -9.69 -3.94 -6.36
C GLY A 63 -10.29 -3.55 -7.71
N ASP A 64 -10.32 -4.47 -8.66
CA ASP A 64 -10.73 -4.21 -10.06
C ASP A 64 -12.16 -3.64 -10.19
N TYR A 65 -13.06 -4.01 -9.30
CA TYR A 65 -14.41 -3.42 -9.24
C TYR A 65 -14.39 -1.90 -9.07
N PHE A 66 -13.40 -1.35 -8.39
CA PHE A 66 -13.29 0.07 -8.02
C PHE A 66 -12.44 0.90 -8.99
N LYS A 67 -12.11 0.40 -10.19
CA LYS A 67 -11.29 1.09 -11.18
C LYS A 67 -12.04 2.20 -11.96
N GLU A 68 -12.97 2.89 -11.31
CA GLU A 68 -13.81 3.94 -11.92
C GLU A 68 -12.99 5.11 -12.47
N ARG A 69 -11.98 5.57 -11.74
CA ARG A 69 -11.11 6.64 -12.17
C ARG A 69 -10.29 6.23 -13.40
N GLU A 70 -9.78 4.99 -13.43
CA GLU A 70 -9.10 4.43 -14.60
C GLU A 70 -10.06 4.32 -15.79
N PHE A 71 -11.25 3.77 -15.58
CA PHE A 71 -12.29 3.65 -16.60
C PHE A 71 -12.60 4.99 -17.27
N ILE A 72 -12.82 6.07 -16.49
CA ILE A 72 -13.25 7.35 -17.05
C ILE A 72 -12.09 8.17 -17.65
N SER A 73 -10.85 7.96 -17.20
CA SER A 73 -9.71 8.77 -17.63
C SER A 73 -8.71 8.05 -18.54
N GLY A 74 -8.70 6.71 -18.53
CA GLY A 74 -7.67 5.90 -19.20
C GLY A 74 -6.31 5.92 -18.49
N PHE A 75 -6.20 6.54 -17.31
CA PHE A 75 -4.98 6.57 -16.52
C PHE A 75 -4.97 5.39 -15.54
N SER A 76 -3.97 4.51 -15.60
CA SER A 76 -3.89 3.28 -14.79
C SER A 76 -3.00 3.38 -13.54
N GLY A 77 -2.37 4.53 -13.26
CA GLY A 77 -1.56 4.70 -12.04
C GLY A 77 -2.40 4.52 -10.76
N SER A 78 -1.82 4.04 -9.66
CA SER A 78 -2.57 3.69 -8.45
C SER A 78 -3.09 4.89 -7.65
N ALA A 79 -2.67 6.12 -7.93
CA ALA A 79 -3.11 7.32 -7.22
C ALA A 79 -3.51 8.44 -8.19
N GLY A 80 -4.74 8.96 -8.05
CA GLY A 80 -5.21 10.08 -8.84
C GLY A 80 -6.67 10.43 -8.57
N THR A 81 -7.05 11.64 -8.96
CA THR A 81 -8.43 12.14 -8.87
C THR A 81 -8.81 12.84 -10.16
N ALA A 82 -9.87 12.38 -10.79
CA ALA A 82 -10.47 13.07 -11.93
C ALA A 82 -11.52 14.09 -11.46
N VAL A 83 -11.51 15.28 -12.05
CA VAL A 83 -12.55 16.30 -11.86
C VAL A 83 -13.13 16.63 -13.23
N ILE A 84 -14.44 16.45 -13.38
CA ILE A 84 -15.17 16.56 -14.63
C ILE A 84 -16.23 17.66 -14.47
N THR A 85 -16.29 18.57 -15.44
CA THR A 85 -17.36 19.56 -15.61
C THR A 85 -18.03 19.38 -16.96
N SER A 86 -19.00 20.22 -17.28
CA SER A 86 -19.67 20.23 -18.59
C SER A 86 -18.72 20.37 -19.79
N ASP A 87 -17.59 21.04 -19.59
CA ASP A 87 -16.65 21.46 -20.65
C ASP A 87 -15.18 21.18 -20.38
N THR A 88 -14.84 20.71 -19.19
CA THR A 88 -13.46 20.39 -18.83
C THR A 88 -13.35 19.02 -18.15
N ALA A 89 -12.19 18.39 -18.31
CA ALA A 89 -11.80 17.23 -17.54
C ALA A 89 -10.32 17.35 -17.14
N VAL A 90 -10.01 17.16 -15.86
CA VAL A 90 -8.64 17.21 -15.35
C VAL A 90 -8.34 15.99 -14.52
N LEU A 91 -7.07 15.56 -14.50
CA LEU A 91 -6.57 14.50 -13.65
C LEU A 91 -5.48 15.04 -12.73
N PHE A 92 -5.69 14.96 -11.43
CA PHE A 92 -4.69 15.22 -10.41
C PHE A 92 -3.95 13.92 -10.09
N THR A 93 -2.61 13.95 -10.11
CA THR A 93 -1.76 12.87 -9.62
C THR A 93 -0.46 13.42 -9.05
N ASP A 94 0.30 12.60 -8.32
CA ASP A 94 1.56 13.00 -7.69
C ASP A 94 2.80 12.67 -8.54
N GLY A 95 3.98 13.05 -8.06
CA GLY A 95 5.24 12.98 -8.82
C GLY A 95 5.65 11.58 -9.27
N ARG A 96 5.15 10.53 -8.62
CA ARG A 96 5.41 9.13 -8.99
C ARG A 96 4.87 8.78 -10.38
N TYR A 97 3.81 9.46 -10.80
CA TYR A 97 3.03 9.12 -12.00
C TYR A 97 3.03 10.18 -13.10
N PHE A 98 3.75 11.30 -12.97
CA PHE A 98 3.69 12.38 -13.96
C PHE A 98 3.98 11.92 -15.38
N VAL A 99 5.04 11.12 -15.58
CA VAL A 99 5.45 10.63 -16.90
C VAL A 99 4.41 9.65 -17.48
N GLN A 100 3.91 8.73 -16.65
CA GLN A 100 2.88 7.78 -17.06
C GLN A 100 1.58 8.50 -17.44
N ALA A 101 1.12 9.42 -16.61
CA ALA A 101 -0.10 10.17 -16.83
C ALA A 101 0.00 11.02 -18.11
N GLU A 102 1.14 11.68 -18.35
CA GLU A 102 1.36 12.46 -19.59
C GLU A 102 1.25 11.60 -20.84
N LYS A 103 1.79 10.38 -20.82
CA LYS A 103 1.68 9.43 -21.94
C LYS A 103 0.24 8.93 -22.12
N GLN A 104 -0.42 8.51 -21.03
CA GLN A 104 -1.74 7.88 -21.11
C GLN A 104 -2.88 8.86 -21.38
N LEU A 105 -2.75 10.12 -20.95
CA LEU A 105 -3.73 11.18 -21.23
C LEU A 105 -3.50 11.87 -22.58
N SER A 106 -2.40 11.60 -23.26
CA SER A 106 -2.08 12.23 -24.54
C SER A 106 -3.15 11.98 -25.58
N GLY A 107 -3.67 13.07 -26.18
CA GLY A 107 -4.75 13.04 -27.19
C GLY A 107 -6.16 12.87 -26.61
N THR A 108 -6.35 12.75 -25.29
CA THR A 108 -7.65 12.83 -24.62
C THR A 108 -8.00 14.29 -24.28
N GLU A 109 -9.23 14.53 -23.79
CA GLU A 109 -9.65 15.84 -23.27
C GLU A 109 -9.04 16.16 -21.91
N TYR A 110 -8.46 15.18 -21.19
CA TYR A 110 -7.93 15.36 -19.86
C TYR A 110 -6.68 16.25 -19.84
N LYS A 111 -6.66 17.21 -18.93
CA LYS A 111 -5.45 17.97 -18.59
C LYS A 111 -4.82 17.39 -17.33
N LEU A 112 -3.51 17.12 -17.39
CA LEU A 112 -2.74 16.66 -16.24
C LEU A 112 -2.48 17.81 -15.26
N MET A 113 -2.91 17.63 -14.02
CA MET A 113 -2.64 18.52 -12.88
C MET A 113 -1.54 17.89 -12.01
N ARG A 114 -0.31 18.37 -12.17
CA ARG A 114 0.89 17.85 -11.48
C ARG A 114 0.92 18.34 -10.03
N MET A 115 0.38 17.56 -9.10
CA MET A 115 0.28 17.95 -7.69
C MET A 115 1.65 18.33 -7.10
N GLY A 116 1.67 19.45 -6.37
CA GLY A 116 2.91 19.96 -5.75
C GLY A 116 3.84 20.73 -6.68
N SER A 117 3.52 20.84 -7.97
CA SER A 117 4.29 21.67 -8.91
C SER A 117 3.90 23.14 -8.82
N ALA A 118 4.86 24.03 -9.08
CA ALA A 118 4.61 25.47 -9.05
C ALA A 118 3.50 25.89 -10.04
N GLY A 119 2.53 26.65 -9.58
CA GLY A 119 1.41 27.15 -10.39
C GLY A 119 0.26 26.14 -10.59
N VAL A 120 0.34 24.94 -10.01
CA VAL A 120 -0.73 23.95 -10.01
C VAL A 120 -1.49 24.04 -8.67
N PRO A 121 -2.81 24.39 -8.66
CA PRO A 121 -3.59 24.46 -7.43
C PRO A 121 -3.78 23.07 -6.82
N ALA A 122 -3.96 23.01 -5.51
CA ALA A 122 -4.40 21.78 -4.85
C ALA A 122 -5.84 21.42 -5.29
N LEU A 123 -6.22 20.14 -5.21
CA LEU A 123 -7.55 19.65 -5.58
C LEU A 123 -8.69 20.49 -4.98
N ASN A 124 -8.60 20.79 -3.68
CA ASN A 124 -9.62 21.56 -2.98
C ASN A 124 -9.66 23.04 -3.42
N GLU A 125 -8.53 23.62 -3.77
CA GLU A 125 -8.46 24.99 -4.33
C GLU A 125 -9.11 25.03 -5.71
N TYR A 126 -8.77 24.08 -6.56
CA TYR A 126 -9.34 23.96 -7.90
C TYR A 126 -10.86 23.76 -7.87
N CYS A 127 -11.37 22.84 -7.05
CA CYS A 127 -12.81 22.64 -6.90
C CYS A 127 -13.52 23.89 -6.33
N ARG A 128 -12.86 24.62 -5.39
CA ARG A 128 -13.40 25.85 -4.81
C ARG A 128 -13.52 26.97 -5.84
N GLU A 129 -12.56 27.09 -6.74
CA GLU A 129 -12.58 28.09 -7.81
C GLU A 129 -13.69 27.81 -8.83
N LEU A 130 -13.96 26.54 -9.12
CA LEU A 130 -15.02 26.11 -10.04
C LEU A 130 -16.42 26.28 -9.44
N LEU A 131 -16.60 25.95 -8.16
CA LEU A 131 -17.90 25.85 -7.51
C LEU A 131 -18.48 27.25 -7.24
N LYS A 132 -19.62 27.57 -7.87
CA LYS A 132 -20.35 28.85 -7.70
C LYS A 132 -21.68 28.65 -6.97
N GLU A 133 -22.30 29.75 -6.54
CA GLU A 133 -23.64 29.75 -5.91
C GLU A 133 -24.65 28.99 -6.77
N GLY A 134 -25.38 28.07 -6.15
CA GLY A 134 -26.42 27.25 -6.77
C GLY A 134 -25.92 26.04 -7.54
N MET A 135 -24.59 25.88 -7.77
CA MET A 135 -24.02 24.70 -8.41
C MET A 135 -23.98 23.49 -7.44
N THR A 136 -23.81 22.30 -8.01
CA THR A 136 -23.70 21.04 -7.25
C THR A 136 -22.36 20.37 -7.54
N ILE A 137 -21.59 20.08 -6.47
CA ILE A 137 -20.46 19.13 -6.53
C ILE A 137 -20.97 17.73 -6.16
N GLY A 138 -20.69 16.73 -7.01
CA GLY A 138 -21.13 15.35 -6.83
C GLY A 138 -19.94 14.37 -6.77
N PHE A 139 -20.08 13.30 -5.98
CA PHE A 139 -19.14 12.19 -5.88
C PHE A 139 -19.79 10.97 -5.21
N ASP A 140 -19.24 9.78 -5.41
CA ASP A 140 -19.63 8.62 -4.60
C ASP A 140 -18.97 8.71 -3.22
N GLY A 141 -19.77 9.03 -2.22
CA GLY A 141 -19.30 9.14 -0.83
C GLY A 141 -18.86 7.81 -0.21
N ARG A 142 -19.09 6.66 -0.87
CA ARG A 142 -18.56 5.38 -0.45
C ARG A 142 -17.06 5.25 -0.79
N CYS A 143 -16.60 5.89 -1.88
CA CYS A 143 -15.21 5.84 -2.33
C CYS A 143 -14.36 7.00 -1.82
N VAL A 144 -14.97 8.08 -1.32
CA VAL A 144 -14.28 9.28 -0.85
C VAL A 144 -14.10 9.22 0.67
N GLN A 145 -12.85 9.38 1.13
CA GLN A 145 -12.53 9.45 2.56
C GLN A 145 -13.34 10.56 3.27
N ALA A 146 -13.79 10.30 4.50
CA ALA A 146 -14.63 11.22 5.25
C ALA A 146 -14.04 12.64 5.39
N GLY A 147 -12.75 12.75 5.65
CA GLY A 147 -12.06 14.05 5.73
C GLY A 147 -12.20 14.87 4.46
N GLN A 148 -11.98 14.25 3.30
CA GLN A 148 -12.11 14.91 1.99
C GLN A 148 -13.57 15.26 1.66
N GLY A 149 -14.51 14.37 1.95
CA GLY A 149 -15.94 14.63 1.72
C GLY A 149 -16.49 15.76 2.60
N ILE A 150 -16.01 15.86 3.84
CA ILE A 150 -16.33 16.99 4.74
C ILE A 150 -15.82 18.30 4.14
N GLU A 151 -14.62 18.34 3.58
CA GLU A 151 -14.09 19.54 2.94
C GLU A 151 -14.91 19.94 1.71
N PHE A 152 -15.37 19.00 0.89
CA PHE A 152 -16.30 19.28 -0.22
C PHE A 152 -17.64 19.83 0.29
N LYS A 153 -18.20 19.27 1.37
CA LYS A 153 -19.46 19.76 1.98
C LYS A 153 -19.30 21.19 2.50
N LYS A 154 -18.24 21.47 3.27
CA LYS A 154 -17.93 22.83 3.76
C LYS A 154 -17.71 23.83 2.62
N MET A 155 -17.05 23.41 1.55
CA MET A 155 -16.83 24.23 0.37
C MET A 155 -18.16 24.59 -0.31
N ALA A 156 -19.07 23.63 -0.43
CA ALA A 156 -20.39 23.86 -0.98
C ALA A 156 -21.20 24.83 -0.10
N GLU A 157 -21.22 24.64 1.22
CA GLU A 157 -21.87 25.54 2.17
C GLU A 157 -21.32 26.97 2.08
N PHE A 158 -19.99 27.14 2.04
CA PHE A 158 -19.32 28.43 1.93
C PHE A 158 -19.70 29.19 0.65
N ASN A 159 -19.78 28.46 -0.49
CA ASN A 159 -20.14 29.04 -1.79
C ASN A 159 -21.65 29.11 -2.05
N LYS A 160 -22.50 28.77 -1.06
CA LYS A 160 -23.96 28.62 -1.22
C LYS A 160 -24.34 27.69 -2.37
N ALA A 161 -23.60 26.62 -2.50
CA ALA A 161 -23.71 25.53 -3.48
C ALA A 161 -24.22 24.27 -2.78
N HIS A 162 -24.41 23.21 -3.55
CA HIS A 162 -24.90 21.93 -3.06
C HIS A 162 -23.79 20.87 -3.12
N CYS A 163 -23.86 19.88 -2.21
CA CYS A 163 -22.97 18.73 -2.18
C CYS A 163 -23.79 17.44 -2.25
N ASN A 164 -23.60 16.66 -3.32
CA ASN A 164 -24.26 15.36 -3.51
C ASN A 164 -23.23 14.22 -3.35
N TYR A 165 -23.10 13.70 -2.14
CA TYR A 165 -22.21 12.58 -1.81
C TYR A 165 -22.82 11.19 -2.07
N SER A 166 -23.95 11.13 -2.78
CA SER A 166 -24.59 9.89 -3.22
C SER A 166 -24.61 9.77 -4.74
N PHE A 167 -23.81 10.59 -5.43
CA PHE A 167 -23.76 10.62 -6.89
C PHE A 167 -22.72 9.65 -7.43
N ASP A 168 -23.17 8.67 -8.19
CA ASP A 168 -22.36 7.72 -8.92
C ASP A 168 -22.87 7.65 -10.37
N ALA A 169 -22.19 8.35 -11.28
CA ALA A 169 -22.53 8.35 -12.69
C ALA A 169 -21.90 7.17 -13.45
N ILE A 170 -20.80 6.66 -12.94
CA ILE A 170 -20.02 5.62 -13.62
C ILE A 170 -20.73 4.28 -13.51
N GLU A 171 -21.42 3.97 -12.41
CA GLU A 171 -22.22 2.77 -12.26
C GLU A 171 -23.18 2.53 -13.43
N GLN A 172 -23.70 3.60 -14.04
CA GLN A 172 -24.67 3.52 -15.13
C GLN A 172 -24.06 3.23 -16.51
N ILE A 173 -22.75 3.40 -16.67
CA ILE A 173 -22.06 3.29 -17.95
C ILE A 173 -20.92 2.26 -17.98
N TYR A 174 -20.52 1.73 -16.84
CA TYR A 174 -19.44 0.75 -16.70
C TYR A 174 -19.98 -0.67 -16.86
N ASN A 175 -20.40 -1.02 -18.09
CA ASN A 175 -21.11 -2.27 -18.39
C ASN A 175 -20.23 -3.54 -18.26
N ASP A 176 -18.91 -3.40 -18.43
CA ASP A 176 -17.89 -4.45 -18.30
C ASP A 176 -17.13 -4.37 -16.98
N ARG A 177 -17.76 -3.76 -15.96
CA ARG A 177 -17.21 -3.67 -14.61
C ARG A 177 -16.97 -5.07 -14.05
N ALA A 178 -15.80 -5.28 -13.42
CA ALA A 178 -15.52 -6.50 -12.68
C ALA A 178 -16.60 -6.77 -11.61
N GLU A 179 -16.80 -8.03 -11.25
CA GLU A 179 -17.73 -8.37 -10.17
C GLU A 179 -17.23 -7.79 -8.82
N PHE A 180 -18.18 -7.48 -7.92
CA PHE A 180 -17.83 -7.05 -6.58
C PHE A 180 -17.04 -8.15 -5.87
N PRO A 181 -15.91 -7.83 -5.19
CA PRO A 181 -15.05 -8.84 -4.59
C PRO A 181 -15.79 -9.73 -3.60
N HIS A 182 -15.70 -11.05 -3.78
CA HIS A 182 -16.41 -12.04 -2.96
C HIS A 182 -15.59 -13.32 -2.81
N SER A 183 -14.32 -13.21 -2.42
CA SER A 183 -13.48 -14.37 -2.15
C SER A 183 -13.91 -15.10 -0.88
N LYS A 184 -13.64 -16.41 -0.80
CA LYS A 184 -13.82 -17.17 0.44
C LYS A 184 -12.82 -16.70 1.49
N ALA A 185 -13.32 -16.51 2.72
CA ALA A 185 -12.49 -16.21 3.86
C ALA A 185 -11.88 -17.48 4.46
N PHE A 186 -10.69 -17.37 5.03
CA PHE A 186 -10.09 -18.43 5.85
C PHE A 186 -9.68 -17.89 7.22
N TYR A 187 -9.68 -18.77 8.22
CA TYR A 187 -9.33 -18.43 9.59
C TYR A 187 -7.81 -18.50 9.80
N LEU A 188 -7.24 -17.46 10.37
CA LEU A 188 -5.83 -17.43 10.80
C LEU A 188 -5.74 -17.97 12.23
N ASP A 189 -5.33 -19.23 12.36
CA ASP A 189 -5.23 -19.89 13.65
C ASP A 189 -4.27 -19.18 14.61
N THR A 190 -4.49 -19.38 15.92
CA THR A 190 -3.68 -18.77 16.99
C THR A 190 -2.21 -19.19 16.98
N MET A 191 -1.87 -20.31 16.34
CA MET A 191 -0.46 -20.67 16.10
C MET A 191 0.25 -19.66 15.18
N TYR A 192 -0.50 -18.89 14.40
CA TYR A 192 0.00 -17.80 13.55
C TYR A 192 -0.30 -16.43 14.16
N SER A 193 -1.53 -16.17 14.61
CA SER A 193 -1.99 -14.86 15.09
C SER A 193 -1.65 -14.57 16.55
N GLY A 194 -1.24 -15.58 17.33
CA GLY A 194 -0.86 -15.46 18.75
C GLY A 194 -1.99 -15.12 19.72
N LYS A 195 -3.11 -14.56 19.24
CA LYS A 195 -4.27 -14.13 20.06
C LYS A 195 -5.58 -14.62 19.47
N THR A 196 -6.52 -14.99 20.32
CA THR A 196 -7.88 -15.30 19.88
C THR A 196 -8.67 -14.04 19.54
N ILE A 197 -9.79 -14.18 18.84
CA ILE A 197 -10.74 -13.07 18.59
C ILE A 197 -11.19 -12.45 19.92
N LYS A 198 -11.47 -13.28 20.94
CA LYS A 198 -11.91 -12.81 22.27
C LYS A 198 -10.85 -11.92 22.94
N ASP A 199 -9.58 -12.32 22.88
CA ASP A 199 -8.49 -11.54 23.46
C ASP A 199 -8.36 -10.18 22.77
N LYS A 200 -8.41 -10.15 21.44
CA LYS A 200 -8.36 -8.92 20.64
C LYS A 200 -9.56 -8.01 20.93
N LEU A 201 -10.77 -8.56 21.06
CA LEU A 201 -11.97 -7.81 21.44
C LEU A 201 -11.86 -7.21 22.86
N ILE A 202 -11.18 -7.89 23.79
CA ILE A 202 -10.88 -7.33 25.12
C ILE A 202 -9.96 -6.13 25.00
N ASP A 203 -8.87 -6.23 24.22
CA ASP A 203 -7.93 -5.14 24.02
C ASP A 203 -8.62 -3.92 23.38
N VAL A 204 -9.43 -4.14 22.34
CA VAL A 204 -10.18 -3.05 21.67
C VAL A 204 -11.19 -2.41 22.62
N ARG A 205 -11.94 -3.19 23.40
CA ARG A 205 -12.87 -2.64 24.41
C ARG A 205 -12.18 -1.88 25.53
N CYS A 206 -10.98 -2.26 25.92
CA CYS A 206 -10.15 -1.48 26.84
C CYS A 206 -9.79 -0.12 26.23
N ALA A 207 -9.31 -0.10 25.00
CA ALA A 207 -9.00 1.13 24.30
C ALA A 207 -10.24 2.02 24.03
N MET A 208 -11.41 1.41 23.78
CA MET A 208 -12.69 2.14 23.69
C MET A 208 -13.02 2.85 25.00
N LYS A 209 -12.82 2.21 26.17
CA LYS A 209 -13.02 2.84 27.48
C LYS A 209 -12.08 4.02 27.70
N ASP A 210 -10.80 3.87 27.34
CA ASP A 210 -9.81 4.95 27.44
C ASP A 210 -10.18 6.14 26.53
N ASN A 211 -10.85 5.86 25.41
CA ASN A 211 -11.40 6.85 24.51
C ASN A 211 -12.81 7.37 24.94
N MET A 212 -13.35 6.87 26.05
CA MET A 212 -14.71 7.21 26.54
C MET A 212 -15.80 6.95 25.50
N SER A 213 -15.73 5.82 24.79
CA SER A 213 -16.68 5.39 23.77
C SER A 213 -17.36 4.07 24.14
N ASP A 214 -18.59 3.87 23.68
CA ASP A 214 -19.41 2.69 23.94
C ASP A 214 -19.54 1.78 22.72
N VAL A 215 -19.39 2.36 21.53
CA VAL A 215 -19.46 1.70 20.24
C VAL A 215 -18.28 2.13 19.40
N HIS A 216 -17.66 1.22 18.67
CA HIS A 216 -16.63 1.51 17.70
C HIS A 216 -17.03 1.00 16.31
N ILE A 217 -17.05 1.87 15.32
CA ILE A 217 -17.34 1.54 13.93
C ILE A 217 -16.03 1.43 13.16
N ILE A 218 -15.79 0.26 12.57
CA ILE A 218 -14.57 -0.06 11.84
C ILE A 218 -14.93 -0.27 10.37
N ALA A 219 -14.24 0.47 9.50
CA ALA A 219 -14.36 0.32 8.05
C ALA A 219 -13.06 -0.15 7.39
N SER A 220 -11.91 0.01 8.01
CA SER A 220 -10.61 -0.44 7.50
C SER A 220 -10.55 -1.96 7.44
N LEU A 221 -10.30 -2.52 6.25
CA LEU A 221 -10.28 -3.97 6.02
C LEU A 221 -9.19 -4.67 6.83
N ASP A 222 -7.99 -4.07 6.91
CA ASP A 222 -6.87 -4.61 7.68
C ASP A 222 -7.20 -4.70 9.18
N ASP A 223 -7.85 -3.65 9.73
CA ASP A 223 -8.25 -3.62 11.13
C ASP A 223 -9.29 -4.71 11.45
N ILE A 224 -10.28 -4.88 10.54
CA ILE A 224 -11.31 -5.91 10.65
C ILE A 224 -10.72 -7.31 10.54
N CYS A 225 -9.90 -7.54 9.50
CA CYS A 225 -9.29 -8.85 9.27
C CYS A 225 -8.31 -9.23 10.38
N TRP A 226 -7.58 -8.26 10.95
CA TRP A 226 -6.77 -8.47 12.14
C TRP A 226 -7.64 -8.83 13.34
N LEU A 227 -8.69 -8.07 13.63
CA LEU A 227 -9.54 -8.25 14.82
C LEU A 227 -10.19 -9.64 14.86
N PHE A 228 -10.74 -10.08 13.73
CA PHE A 228 -11.48 -11.34 13.64
C PHE A 228 -10.63 -12.55 13.24
N ASN A 229 -9.30 -12.39 13.08
CA ASN A 229 -8.41 -13.47 12.61
C ASN A 229 -8.90 -14.10 11.28
N ILE A 230 -9.44 -13.30 10.39
CA ILE A 230 -9.89 -13.74 9.07
C ILE A 230 -9.03 -13.12 7.96
N ARG A 231 -8.85 -13.86 6.88
CA ARG A 231 -8.17 -13.41 5.68
C ARG A 231 -8.96 -13.84 4.45
N GLY A 232 -8.72 -13.19 3.33
CA GLY A 232 -9.32 -13.52 2.03
C GLY A 232 -8.47 -13.01 0.88
N ARG A 233 -9.08 -12.77 -0.29
CA ARG A 233 -8.37 -12.32 -1.50
C ARG A 233 -9.20 -11.29 -2.27
N ASP A 234 -9.89 -10.40 -1.57
CA ASP A 234 -10.73 -9.38 -2.20
C ASP A 234 -9.93 -8.21 -2.76
N VAL A 235 -8.71 -8.02 -2.25
CA VAL A 235 -7.77 -7.00 -2.71
C VAL A 235 -6.48 -7.71 -3.15
N HIS A 236 -5.98 -7.35 -4.32
CA HIS A 236 -4.73 -7.89 -4.85
C HIS A 236 -3.56 -7.57 -3.91
N CYS A 237 -2.74 -8.56 -3.60
CA CYS A 237 -1.58 -8.47 -2.71
C CYS A 237 -1.89 -8.07 -1.24
N ASN A 238 -3.16 -7.91 -0.88
CA ASN A 238 -3.59 -7.68 0.50
C ASN A 238 -4.66 -8.70 0.90
N PRO A 239 -4.36 -9.67 1.78
CA PRO A 239 -5.22 -10.81 2.05
C PRO A 239 -6.40 -10.45 2.99
N VAL A 240 -7.29 -9.60 2.54
CA VAL A 240 -8.47 -9.11 3.26
C VAL A 240 -9.78 -9.52 2.59
N ILE A 241 -10.90 -9.33 3.29
CA ILE A 241 -12.26 -9.47 2.77
C ILE A 241 -13.03 -8.16 2.91
N MET A 242 -13.96 -7.89 1.98
CA MET A 242 -14.90 -6.77 2.09
C MET A 242 -15.80 -6.97 3.29
N ALA A 243 -15.66 -6.13 4.32
CA ALA A 243 -16.45 -6.18 5.55
C ALA A 243 -16.45 -4.85 6.28
N TYR A 244 -17.48 -4.62 7.09
CA TYR A 244 -17.52 -3.60 8.13
C TYR A 244 -17.67 -4.26 9.50
N ALA A 245 -17.38 -3.53 10.57
CA ALA A 245 -17.64 -4.03 11.92
C ALA A 245 -18.17 -2.94 12.85
N ALA A 246 -18.96 -3.37 13.83
CA ALA A 246 -19.40 -2.55 14.96
C ALA A 246 -19.12 -3.32 16.26
N VAL A 247 -18.22 -2.78 17.08
CA VAL A 247 -17.86 -3.33 18.39
C VAL A 247 -18.58 -2.52 19.47
N TYR A 248 -19.46 -3.18 20.21
CA TYR A 248 -20.11 -2.64 21.41
C TYR A 248 -19.43 -3.19 22.65
N MET A 249 -19.73 -2.62 23.79
CA MET A 249 -19.17 -3.12 25.05
C MET A 249 -19.62 -4.54 25.40
N ASP A 250 -20.81 -4.95 24.93
CA ASP A 250 -21.47 -6.23 25.25
C ASP A 250 -21.67 -7.16 24.06
N LYS A 251 -21.61 -6.64 22.82
CA LYS A 251 -21.78 -7.42 21.59
C LYS A 251 -20.80 -6.97 20.52
N THR A 252 -20.72 -7.74 19.44
CA THR A 252 -19.90 -7.42 18.25
C THR A 252 -20.62 -7.86 16.99
N VAL A 253 -20.66 -7.03 15.97
CA VAL A 253 -21.29 -7.31 14.68
C VAL A 253 -20.25 -7.20 13.57
N LEU A 254 -20.18 -8.22 12.74
CA LEU A 254 -19.42 -8.25 11.49
C LEU A 254 -20.41 -8.17 10.32
N TYR A 255 -20.22 -7.19 9.44
CA TYR A 255 -21.07 -7.00 8.25
C TYR A 255 -20.34 -7.51 7.03
N THR A 256 -20.73 -8.69 6.55
CA THR A 256 -20.22 -9.33 5.33
C THR A 256 -21.19 -10.43 4.90
N ASP A 257 -21.01 -10.99 3.72
CA ASP A 257 -21.87 -12.08 3.27
C ASP A 257 -21.47 -13.39 3.96
N ILE A 258 -22.45 -14.04 4.59
CA ILE A 258 -22.23 -15.21 5.45
C ILE A 258 -21.68 -16.42 4.69
N ASP A 259 -22.03 -16.57 3.43
CA ASP A 259 -21.64 -17.69 2.58
C ASP A 259 -20.15 -17.71 2.23
N ARG A 260 -19.42 -16.62 2.48
CA ARG A 260 -17.97 -16.56 2.34
C ARG A 260 -17.19 -17.03 3.57
N LEU A 261 -17.87 -17.23 4.72
CA LEU A 261 -17.29 -17.49 6.04
C LEU A 261 -17.24 -18.96 6.42
N ASP A 262 -17.50 -19.91 5.52
CA ASP A 262 -17.61 -21.34 5.80
C ASP A 262 -16.54 -21.87 6.77
N ASP A 263 -15.26 -21.50 6.54
CA ASP A 263 -14.11 -21.92 7.36
C ASP A 263 -13.93 -21.09 8.65
N CYS A 264 -14.68 -20.01 8.82
CA CYS A 264 -14.49 -19.03 9.90
C CYS A 264 -15.70 -18.95 10.85
N ILE A 265 -16.88 -19.34 10.40
CA ILE A 265 -18.16 -19.05 11.07
C ILE A 265 -18.21 -19.60 12.49
N ASP A 266 -17.73 -20.82 12.73
CA ASP A 266 -17.74 -21.43 14.05
C ASP A 266 -16.87 -20.63 15.05
N LYS A 267 -15.72 -20.12 14.60
CA LYS A 267 -14.83 -19.29 15.41
C LYS A 267 -15.41 -17.92 15.75
N LEU A 268 -16.14 -17.33 14.82
CA LEU A 268 -16.87 -16.08 15.02
C LEU A 268 -18.01 -16.27 16.04
N ILE A 269 -18.80 -17.33 15.91
CA ILE A 269 -19.88 -17.67 16.85
C ILE A 269 -19.31 -17.94 18.25
N GLU A 270 -18.24 -18.75 18.37
CA GLU A 270 -17.54 -19.01 19.63
C GLU A 270 -17.08 -17.71 20.30
N ALA A 271 -16.69 -16.71 19.53
CA ALA A 271 -16.27 -15.40 20.02
C ALA A 271 -17.45 -14.45 20.35
N GLY A 272 -18.70 -14.86 20.07
CA GLY A 272 -19.89 -14.05 20.29
C GLY A 272 -20.06 -12.95 19.23
N VAL A 273 -19.60 -13.18 18.01
CA VAL A 273 -19.73 -12.25 16.87
C VAL A 273 -21.02 -12.59 16.12
N GLU A 274 -21.90 -11.60 15.97
CA GLU A 274 -23.06 -11.63 15.09
C GLU A 274 -22.62 -11.28 13.66
N VAL A 275 -23.12 -12.01 12.65
CA VAL A 275 -22.87 -11.69 11.24
C VAL A 275 -24.14 -11.14 10.61
N LYS A 276 -24.02 -10.02 9.91
CA LYS A 276 -25.10 -9.36 9.16
C LYS A 276 -24.68 -9.11 7.71
N PRO A 277 -25.65 -8.94 6.79
CA PRO A 277 -25.35 -8.56 5.39
C PRO A 277 -24.49 -7.29 5.30
N TYR A 278 -23.58 -7.29 4.31
CA TYR A 278 -22.57 -6.26 4.15
C TYR A 278 -23.11 -4.81 4.21
N ASN A 279 -24.23 -4.54 3.54
CA ASN A 279 -24.78 -3.18 3.43
C ASN A 279 -25.60 -2.74 4.65
N ASP A 280 -25.94 -3.64 5.58
CA ASP A 280 -26.79 -3.32 6.74
C ASP A 280 -26.11 -2.30 7.67
N ILE A 281 -24.81 -2.16 7.63
CA ILE A 281 -24.06 -1.14 8.39
C ILE A 281 -24.60 0.28 8.16
N TYR A 282 -25.04 0.62 6.94
CA TYR A 282 -25.55 1.95 6.61
C TYR A 282 -26.90 2.27 7.24
N GLU A 283 -27.71 1.25 7.49
CA GLU A 283 -28.98 1.38 8.21
C GLU A 283 -28.78 1.28 9.72
N ASP A 284 -27.93 0.35 10.16
CA ASP A 284 -27.64 0.16 11.58
C ASP A 284 -27.02 1.42 12.22
N ILE A 285 -26.09 2.11 11.53
CA ILE A 285 -25.47 3.34 12.05
C ILE A 285 -26.47 4.47 12.28
N ARG A 286 -27.55 4.54 11.49
CA ARG A 286 -28.63 5.51 11.66
C ARG A 286 -29.56 5.15 12.83
N SER A 287 -29.61 3.88 13.21
CA SER A 287 -30.47 3.36 14.27
C SER A 287 -29.80 3.36 15.65
N ILE A 288 -28.48 3.52 15.74
CA ILE A 288 -27.77 3.63 17.02
C ILE A 288 -28.30 4.81 17.81
N ALA A 289 -28.58 4.61 19.11
CA ALA A 289 -29.08 5.67 19.97
C ALA A 289 -28.53 5.54 21.40
N GLY A 290 -28.21 6.68 22.03
CA GLY A 290 -27.79 6.75 23.43
C GLY A 290 -26.32 6.32 23.65
N HIS A 291 -25.49 6.30 22.60
CA HIS A 291 -24.10 5.84 22.66
C HIS A 291 -23.11 6.92 22.23
N LYS A 292 -21.88 6.78 22.74
CA LYS A 292 -20.70 7.48 22.23
C LYS A 292 -19.99 6.59 21.22
N VAL A 293 -19.96 7.03 19.97
CA VAL A 293 -19.49 6.24 18.83
C VAL A 293 -18.11 6.69 18.39
N LEU A 294 -17.11 5.82 18.56
CA LEU A 294 -15.75 6.01 18.06
C LEU A 294 -15.72 5.75 16.55
N ILE A 295 -15.17 6.69 15.81
CA ILE A 295 -15.01 6.59 14.35
C ILE A 295 -13.75 7.33 13.89
N ASP A 296 -12.94 6.69 13.04
CA ASP A 296 -11.74 7.30 12.46
C ASP A 296 -12.05 7.91 11.10
N LYS A 297 -12.03 9.25 11.01
CA LYS A 297 -12.26 9.99 9.75
C LYS A 297 -11.25 9.69 8.64
N LYS A 298 -10.09 9.18 8.98
CA LYS A 298 -9.07 8.82 7.99
C LYS A 298 -9.30 7.44 7.36
N ARG A 299 -10.10 6.59 8.03
CA ARG A 299 -10.29 5.17 7.68
C ARG A 299 -11.75 4.79 7.42
N VAL A 300 -12.61 5.79 7.24
CA VAL A 300 -14.03 5.61 6.94
C VAL A 300 -14.43 6.46 5.74
N ASN A 301 -15.36 5.95 4.95
CA ASN A 301 -15.91 6.67 3.82
C ASN A 301 -16.88 7.80 4.23
N THR A 302 -17.04 8.77 3.36
CA THR A 302 -17.87 9.96 3.61
C THR A 302 -19.32 9.62 3.92
N ARG A 303 -19.92 8.66 3.21
CA ARG A 303 -21.34 8.29 3.37
C ARG A 303 -21.59 7.73 4.76
N LEU A 304 -20.80 6.76 5.19
CA LEU A 304 -20.93 6.16 6.52
C LEU A 304 -20.69 7.17 7.64
N TYR A 305 -19.65 8.00 7.49
CA TYR A 305 -19.36 9.07 8.45
C TYR A 305 -20.51 10.10 8.56
N LEU A 306 -21.06 10.57 7.44
CA LEU A 306 -22.14 11.55 7.47
C LEU A 306 -23.43 10.97 8.03
N TYR A 307 -23.74 9.69 7.80
CA TYR A 307 -24.86 9.01 8.44
C TYR A 307 -24.72 8.94 9.96
N ALA A 308 -23.50 8.71 10.46
CA ALA A 308 -23.22 8.83 11.89
C ALA A 308 -23.34 10.29 12.39
N LYS A 309 -22.79 11.24 11.64
CA LYS A 309 -22.77 12.67 12.01
C LYS A 309 -24.16 13.29 12.06
N ASP A 310 -25.03 12.91 11.13
CA ASP A 310 -26.40 13.43 11.03
C ASP A 310 -27.37 12.68 11.98
N ASN A 311 -26.90 11.66 12.71
CA ASN A 311 -27.67 10.97 13.75
C ASN A 311 -27.56 11.73 15.08
N ASP A 312 -28.59 12.49 15.44
CA ASP A 312 -28.67 13.34 16.64
C ASP A 312 -28.80 12.56 17.95
N LYS A 313 -28.96 11.22 17.88
CA LYS A 313 -29.10 10.32 19.05
C LYS A 313 -27.77 9.79 19.56
N ILE A 314 -26.66 10.10 18.92
CA ILE A 314 -25.32 9.64 19.30
C ILE A 314 -24.37 10.82 19.50
N GLU A 315 -23.30 10.58 20.27
CA GLU A 315 -22.14 11.49 20.38
C GLU A 315 -20.97 10.87 19.62
N LEU A 316 -20.40 11.59 18.64
CA LEU A 316 -19.23 11.09 17.91
C LEU A 316 -17.93 11.36 18.67
N VAL A 317 -17.12 10.33 18.81
CA VAL A 317 -15.74 10.36 19.29
C VAL A 317 -14.83 10.17 18.08
N GLU A 318 -14.34 11.28 17.54
CA GLU A 318 -13.50 11.29 16.32
C GLU A 318 -12.03 11.06 16.68
N LYS A 319 -11.60 9.81 16.73
CA LYS A 319 -10.22 9.41 17.02
C LYS A 319 -9.78 8.28 16.11
N GLU A 320 -8.48 8.00 16.11
CA GLU A 320 -7.88 6.89 15.39
C GLU A 320 -8.41 5.54 15.90
N ASN A 321 -8.54 4.58 14.97
CA ASN A 321 -8.90 3.21 15.31
C ASN A 321 -7.86 2.61 16.28
N PRO A 322 -8.26 2.05 17.42
CA PRO A 322 -7.34 1.38 18.35
C PRO A 322 -6.53 0.25 17.71
N GLU A 323 -7.11 -0.43 16.75
CA GLU A 323 -6.50 -1.54 16.02
C GLU A 323 -5.19 -1.14 15.32
N VAL A 324 -5.05 0.12 14.91
CA VAL A 324 -3.85 0.63 14.24
C VAL A 324 -2.60 0.37 15.07
N LEU A 325 -2.63 0.74 16.35
CA LEU A 325 -1.50 0.50 17.25
C LEU A 325 -1.43 -0.96 17.72
N LEU A 326 -2.58 -1.57 18.01
CA LEU A 326 -2.65 -2.94 18.53
C LEU A 326 -2.11 -3.98 17.56
N LYS A 327 -2.32 -3.80 16.22
CA LYS A 327 -1.76 -4.71 15.21
C LYS A 327 -0.31 -4.39 14.83
N ALA A 328 0.10 -3.12 14.93
CA ALA A 328 1.47 -2.72 14.63
C ALA A 328 2.49 -3.32 15.61
N VAL A 329 2.10 -3.51 16.86
CA VAL A 329 2.92 -4.16 17.89
C VAL A 329 2.70 -5.67 17.85
N LYS A 330 3.57 -6.38 17.12
CA LYS A 330 3.51 -7.83 16.94
C LYS A 330 3.77 -8.55 18.24
N ASN A 331 2.98 -9.58 18.53
CA ASN A 331 3.17 -10.45 19.71
C ASN A 331 4.31 -11.48 19.46
N ASP A 332 4.72 -12.20 20.50
CA ASP A 332 5.85 -13.14 20.44
C ASP A 332 5.68 -14.26 19.40
N ILE A 333 4.44 -14.71 19.17
CA ILE A 333 4.14 -15.73 18.16
C ILE A 333 4.29 -15.15 16.75
N GLU A 334 3.73 -13.97 16.51
CA GLU A 334 3.89 -13.27 15.23
C GLU A 334 5.35 -12.97 14.93
N ILE A 335 6.14 -12.51 15.94
CA ILE A 335 7.57 -12.24 15.79
C ILE A 335 8.35 -13.53 15.46
N THR A 336 8.03 -14.64 16.14
CA THR A 336 8.67 -15.93 15.87
C THR A 336 8.37 -16.40 14.44
N ASN A 337 7.13 -16.26 14.01
CA ASN A 337 6.70 -16.62 12.66
C ASN A 337 7.37 -15.74 11.60
N LEU A 338 7.45 -14.41 11.82
CA LEU A 338 8.16 -13.47 10.95
C LEU A 338 9.63 -13.85 10.76
N LYS A 339 10.35 -14.14 11.87
CA LYS A 339 11.74 -14.59 11.79
C LYS A 339 11.89 -15.85 10.93
N ASN A 340 11.00 -16.81 11.07
CA ASN A 340 11.03 -18.05 10.30
C ASN A 340 10.71 -17.83 8.82
N VAL A 341 9.71 -17.00 8.48
CA VAL A 341 9.37 -16.77 7.08
C VAL A 341 10.43 -15.97 6.36
N HIS A 342 11.10 -15.02 7.03
CA HIS A 342 12.22 -14.28 6.44
C HIS A 342 13.44 -15.16 6.13
N ILE A 343 13.61 -16.31 6.80
CA ILE A 343 14.61 -17.30 6.42
C ILE A 343 14.21 -17.98 5.10
N ASP A 344 12.98 -18.44 5.00
CA ASP A 344 12.52 -19.16 3.80
C ASP A 344 12.46 -18.22 2.57
N ASP A 345 11.95 -17.00 2.74
CA ASP A 345 11.93 -15.99 1.68
C ASP A 345 13.34 -15.52 1.33
N GLY A 346 14.20 -15.32 2.33
CA GLY A 346 15.61 -14.99 2.13
C GLY A 346 16.38 -16.04 1.32
N LEU A 347 16.06 -17.33 1.50
CA LEU A 347 16.60 -18.42 0.66
C LEU A 347 16.14 -18.29 -0.79
N ALA A 348 14.85 -17.97 -1.03
CA ALA A 348 14.32 -17.79 -2.38
C ALA A 348 14.99 -16.60 -3.10
N VAL A 349 15.08 -15.46 -2.44
CA VAL A 349 15.73 -14.25 -2.98
C VAL A 349 17.23 -14.49 -3.22
N THR A 350 17.93 -15.16 -2.29
CA THR A 350 19.35 -15.46 -2.44
C THR A 350 19.61 -16.41 -3.63
N ARG A 351 18.78 -17.45 -3.80
CA ARG A 351 18.84 -18.36 -4.96
C ARG A 351 18.55 -17.65 -6.27
N PHE A 352 17.59 -16.72 -6.26
CA PHE A 352 17.31 -15.85 -7.39
C PHE A 352 18.54 -15.02 -7.78
N ILE A 353 19.21 -14.37 -6.83
CA ILE A 353 20.43 -13.57 -7.09
C ILE A 353 21.51 -14.44 -7.73
N PHE A 354 21.74 -15.64 -7.21
CA PHE A 354 22.74 -16.56 -7.75
C PHE A 354 22.41 -17.02 -9.17
N TRP A 355 21.15 -17.42 -9.38
CA TRP A 355 20.67 -17.77 -10.72
C TRP A 355 20.82 -16.62 -11.71
N LEU A 356 20.38 -15.41 -11.33
CA LEU A 356 20.41 -14.23 -12.19
C LEU A 356 21.84 -13.90 -12.67
N LYS A 357 22.78 -13.80 -11.74
CA LYS A 357 24.19 -13.52 -12.06
C LYS A 357 24.78 -14.60 -12.99
N LYS A 358 24.48 -15.87 -12.74
CA LYS A 358 24.93 -17.00 -13.57
C LYS A 358 24.30 -16.96 -14.97
N ALA A 359 22.99 -16.72 -15.07
CA ALA A 359 22.25 -16.69 -16.33
C ALA A 359 22.70 -15.54 -17.24
N VAL A 360 22.82 -14.34 -16.69
CA VAL A 360 23.30 -13.16 -17.44
C VAL A 360 24.73 -13.37 -17.91
N LYS A 361 25.62 -13.86 -17.03
CA LYS A 361 27.03 -14.16 -17.38
C LYS A 361 27.16 -15.22 -18.46
N SER A 362 26.25 -16.17 -18.53
CA SER A 362 26.24 -17.22 -19.58
C SER A 362 25.67 -16.75 -20.92
N GLY A 363 25.18 -15.51 -21.02
CA GLY A 363 24.56 -14.95 -22.22
C GLY A 363 23.12 -15.40 -22.45
N GLN A 364 22.44 -15.93 -21.42
CA GLN A 364 21.01 -16.24 -21.49
C GLN A 364 20.22 -14.95 -21.63
N THR A 365 19.23 -14.94 -22.53
CA THR A 365 18.33 -13.79 -22.67
C THR A 365 17.35 -13.74 -21.50
N ILE A 366 17.48 -12.73 -20.67
CA ILE A 366 16.63 -12.44 -19.52
C ILE A 366 16.05 -11.04 -19.70
N THR A 367 14.77 -10.86 -19.43
CA THR A 367 14.10 -9.55 -19.37
C THR A 367 13.74 -9.22 -17.92
N GLU A 368 13.44 -7.94 -17.64
CA GLU A 368 12.93 -7.52 -16.33
C GLU A 368 11.71 -8.36 -15.92
N ALA A 369 10.75 -8.55 -16.83
CA ALA A 369 9.55 -9.35 -16.56
C ALA A 369 9.87 -10.82 -16.30
N SER A 370 10.80 -11.44 -17.06
CA SER A 370 11.16 -12.84 -16.84
C SER A 370 11.98 -13.05 -15.57
N ALA A 371 12.73 -12.05 -15.14
CA ALA A 371 13.44 -12.07 -13.86
C ALA A 371 12.45 -12.01 -12.68
N ALA A 372 11.45 -11.12 -12.74
CA ALA A 372 10.36 -11.05 -11.77
C ALA A 372 9.61 -12.40 -11.69
N GLU A 373 9.14 -12.92 -12.82
CA GLU A 373 8.42 -14.21 -12.88
C GLU A 373 9.23 -15.37 -12.28
N TYR A 374 10.55 -15.38 -12.47
CA TYR A 374 11.41 -16.41 -11.89
C TYR A 374 11.46 -16.32 -10.35
N LEU A 375 11.58 -15.10 -9.79
CA LEU A 375 11.56 -14.89 -8.34
C LEU A 375 10.21 -15.25 -7.74
N ASP A 376 9.11 -14.83 -8.37
CA ASP A 376 7.75 -15.13 -7.94
C ASP A 376 7.49 -16.64 -7.90
N ASN A 377 8.01 -17.37 -8.89
CA ASN A 377 7.95 -18.84 -8.92
C ASN A 377 8.75 -19.49 -7.77
N LEU A 378 9.89 -18.93 -7.37
CA LEU A 378 10.64 -19.42 -6.21
C LEU A 378 9.84 -19.23 -4.92
N ARG A 379 9.20 -18.07 -4.73
CA ARG A 379 8.35 -17.75 -3.58
C ARG A 379 7.11 -18.63 -3.52
N SER A 380 6.46 -18.87 -4.65
CA SER A 380 5.26 -19.73 -4.71
C SER A 380 5.52 -21.18 -4.30
N GLY A 381 6.77 -21.63 -4.34
CA GLY A 381 7.20 -22.92 -3.84
C GLY A 381 7.44 -22.99 -2.33
N ILE A 382 7.40 -21.87 -1.61
CA ILE A 382 7.56 -21.83 -0.16
C ILE A 382 6.28 -22.35 0.52
N LYS A 383 6.46 -23.16 1.55
CA LYS A 383 5.33 -23.64 2.35
C LYS A 383 4.58 -22.46 2.95
N ASP A 384 3.26 -22.54 2.98
CA ASP A 384 2.35 -21.53 3.52
C ASP A 384 2.29 -20.21 2.72
N TYR A 385 2.83 -20.17 1.49
CA TYR A 385 2.67 -19.05 0.58
C TYR A 385 1.20 -18.85 0.19
N ILE A 386 0.75 -17.60 0.23
CA ILE A 386 -0.62 -17.20 -0.15
C ILE A 386 -0.61 -16.48 -1.49
N GLU A 387 0.13 -15.38 -1.57
CA GLU A 387 0.28 -14.53 -2.76
C GLU A 387 1.49 -13.60 -2.60
N LEU A 388 1.76 -12.73 -3.56
CA LEU A 388 2.74 -11.65 -3.41
C LEU A 388 2.23 -10.62 -2.39
N SER A 389 3.14 -9.90 -1.72
CA SER A 389 2.79 -8.75 -0.87
C SER A 389 2.59 -7.46 -1.69
N PHE A 390 3.16 -7.41 -2.89
CA PHE A 390 2.96 -6.42 -3.97
C PHE A 390 3.55 -6.97 -5.26
N ASP A 391 3.19 -6.39 -6.40
CA ASP A 391 3.72 -6.81 -7.69
C ASP A 391 5.23 -6.59 -7.75
N THR A 392 5.99 -7.64 -8.05
CA THR A 392 7.45 -7.58 -8.06
C THR A 392 7.98 -6.52 -9.01
N ILE A 393 8.73 -5.57 -8.47
CA ILE A 393 9.46 -4.57 -9.22
C ILE A 393 10.80 -5.18 -9.65
N SER A 394 11.03 -5.24 -10.96
CA SER A 394 12.29 -5.66 -11.55
C SER A 394 12.70 -4.59 -12.57
N ALA A 395 13.65 -3.74 -12.20
CA ALA A 395 13.95 -2.52 -12.92
C ALA A 395 15.44 -2.43 -13.29
N TYR A 396 15.73 -2.39 -14.58
CA TYR A 396 17.09 -2.33 -15.13
C TYR A 396 17.43 -0.95 -15.66
N ALA A 397 18.65 -0.50 -15.42
CA ALA A 397 19.20 0.75 -15.91
C ALA A 397 18.32 1.97 -15.53
N ASP A 398 17.86 2.77 -16.51
CA ASP A 398 17.06 3.97 -16.29
C ASP A 398 15.62 3.68 -15.79
N ASN A 399 15.09 2.48 -16.04
CA ASN A 399 13.81 2.07 -15.47
C ASN A 399 13.85 2.05 -13.93
N ALA A 400 15.00 1.74 -13.33
CA ALA A 400 15.18 1.74 -11.88
C ALA A 400 15.10 3.13 -11.23
N ALA A 401 15.19 4.21 -12.03
CA ALA A 401 14.96 5.57 -11.51
C ALA A 401 13.48 5.85 -11.21
N MET A 402 12.56 5.01 -11.70
CA MET A 402 11.13 5.06 -11.39
C MET A 402 10.83 4.13 -10.22
N MET A 403 10.56 4.68 -9.03
CA MET A 403 10.42 3.93 -7.77
C MET A 403 9.39 2.80 -7.80
N HIS A 404 8.30 2.98 -8.57
CA HIS A 404 7.21 2.01 -8.73
C HIS A 404 7.11 1.52 -10.19
N TYR A 405 8.27 1.25 -10.82
CA TYR A 405 8.30 0.71 -12.17
C TYR A 405 7.65 -0.68 -12.21
N GLN A 406 6.79 -0.89 -13.19
CA GLN A 406 6.16 -2.20 -13.44
C GLN A 406 6.57 -2.71 -14.82
N ALA A 407 7.37 -3.78 -14.83
CA ALA A 407 7.75 -4.47 -16.04
C ALA A 407 6.59 -5.32 -16.56
N SER A 408 6.27 -5.21 -17.83
CA SER A 408 5.31 -6.10 -18.49
C SER A 408 5.97 -6.86 -19.65
N LYS A 409 5.38 -7.99 -20.08
CA LYS A 409 5.94 -8.79 -21.18
C LYS A 409 6.08 -7.99 -22.48
N ASP A 410 5.20 -7.01 -22.69
CA ASP A 410 5.18 -6.16 -23.89
C ASP A 410 5.99 -4.88 -23.75
N ASN A 411 6.40 -4.53 -22.52
CA ASN A 411 7.13 -3.29 -22.24
C ASN A 411 8.10 -3.50 -21.07
N CYS A 412 9.26 -4.09 -21.36
CA CYS A 412 10.35 -4.29 -20.42
C CYS A 412 11.71 -4.35 -21.13
N SER A 413 12.77 -4.06 -20.41
CA SER A 413 14.15 -4.11 -20.91
C SER A 413 14.70 -5.54 -20.88
N THR A 414 15.57 -5.86 -21.86
CA THR A 414 16.41 -7.04 -21.81
C THR A 414 17.67 -6.73 -20.99
N LEU A 415 17.97 -7.59 -20.02
CA LEU A 415 19.14 -7.46 -19.17
C LEU A 415 20.41 -7.73 -19.97
N LYS A 416 21.44 -6.92 -19.72
CA LYS A 416 22.76 -7.06 -20.35
C LYS A 416 23.80 -7.36 -19.27
N GLN A 417 24.98 -7.86 -19.69
CA GLN A 417 26.12 -8.08 -18.80
C GLN A 417 26.84 -6.74 -18.49
N GLU A 418 26.06 -5.73 -18.06
CA GLU A 418 26.51 -4.39 -17.66
C GLU A 418 25.47 -3.77 -16.70
N GLY A 419 25.90 -2.83 -15.87
CA GLY A 419 25.01 -2.07 -14.98
C GLY A 419 24.42 -2.91 -13.84
N MET A 420 23.24 -2.50 -13.39
CA MET A 420 22.56 -3.03 -12.21
C MET A 420 21.10 -3.32 -12.48
N LEU A 421 20.56 -4.34 -11.82
CA LEU A 421 19.13 -4.60 -11.69
C LEU A 421 18.70 -4.30 -10.26
N LEU A 422 17.69 -3.45 -10.10
CA LEU A 422 16.96 -3.27 -8.84
C LEU A 422 15.78 -4.25 -8.84
N VAL A 423 15.71 -5.09 -7.80
CA VAL A 423 14.57 -6.00 -7.58
C VAL A 423 14.00 -5.73 -6.20
N ASP A 424 12.72 -5.35 -6.19
CA ASP A 424 11.95 -5.10 -4.99
C ASP A 424 10.73 -6.00 -5.00
N SER A 425 10.52 -6.77 -3.91
CA SER A 425 9.62 -7.91 -3.95
C SER A 425 9.34 -8.46 -2.57
N GLY A 426 8.17 -9.05 -2.41
CA GLY A 426 7.80 -9.69 -1.16
C GLY A 426 6.67 -10.70 -1.31
N GLY A 427 6.33 -11.38 -0.23
CA GLY A 427 5.29 -12.40 -0.22
C GLY A 427 4.42 -12.35 1.02
N GLN A 428 3.18 -12.80 0.86
CA GLN A 428 2.20 -13.06 1.91
C GLN A 428 2.24 -14.54 2.26
N TYR A 429 2.49 -14.85 3.51
CA TYR A 429 2.57 -16.21 4.05
C TYR A 429 1.69 -16.33 5.29
N MET A 430 1.21 -17.52 5.64
CA MET A 430 0.51 -17.73 6.92
C MET A 430 1.33 -17.22 8.12
N ARG A 431 2.66 -17.18 7.99
CA ARG A 431 3.61 -16.74 9.00
C ARG A 431 3.97 -15.26 8.93
N GLY A 432 3.32 -14.46 8.10
CA GLY A 432 3.51 -13.01 7.99
C GLY A 432 3.79 -12.53 6.57
N THR A 433 4.20 -11.27 6.46
CA THR A 433 4.48 -10.57 5.21
C THR A 433 5.97 -10.31 5.09
N THR A 434 6.53 -10.35 3.88
CA THR A 434 7.92 -9.95 3.61
C THR A 434 7.98 -8.83 2.58
N ASP A 435 9.01 -7.98 2.72
CA ASP A 435 9.35 -6.87 1.86
C ASP A 435 10.87 -6.72 1.77
N ILE A 436 11.45 -6.87 0.57
CA ILE A 436 12.89 -6.93 0.39
C ILE A 436 13.31 -6.31 -0.93
N THR A 437 14.19 -5.32 -0.89
CA THR A 437 14.85 -4.81 -2.09
C THR A 437 16.33 -5.16 -2.13
N ARG A 438 16.80 -5.61 -3.29
CA ARG A 438 18.23 -5.72 -3.61
C ARG A 438 18.54 -5.07 -4.96
N THR A 439 19.64 -4.33 -5.00
CA THR A 439 20.27 -3.87 -6.24
C THR A 439 21.46 -4.76 -6.54
N ILE A 440 21.49 -5.36 -7.73
CA ILE A 440 22.35 -6.48 -8.12
C ILE A 440 23.20 -6.07 -9.32
N ALA A 441 24.53 -6.21 -9.23
CA ALA A 441 25.42 -6.01 -10.37
C ALA A 441 25.26 -7.12 -11.40
N LEU A 442 25.07 -6.75 -12.66
CA LEU A 442 24.99 -7.68 -13.79
C LEU A 442 26.29 -7.75 -14.61
N GLY A 443 27.23 -6.84 -14.36
CA GLY A 443 28.53 -6.77 -15.05
C GLY A 443 29.27 -5.50 -14.69
N GLU A 444 29.86 -4.82 -15.67
CA GLU A 444 30.58 -3.57 -15.44
C GLU A 444 29.67 -2.47 -14.93
N VAL A 445 30.09 -1.76 -13.89
CA VAL A 445 29.39 -0.64 -13.25
C VAL A 445 30.31 0.56 -13.12
N THR A 446 29.76 1.76 -13.17
CA THR A 446 30.52 3.01 -13.04
C THR A 446 30.91 3.29 -11.58
N ASP A 447 31.93 4.13 -11.38
CA ASP A 447 32.34 4.59 -10.05
C ASP A 447 31.21 5.36 -9.34
N GLU A 448 30.37 6.09 -10.09
CA GLU A 448 29.19 6.78 -9.55
C GLU A 448 28.16 5.77 -9.00
N MET A 449 27.88 4.68 -9.72
CA MET A 449 26.97 3.62 -9.26
C MET A 449 27.50 2.98 -7.98
N LYS A 450 28.80 2.64 -7.92
CA LYS A 450 29.44 2.07 -6.71
C LYS A 450 29.38 3.04 -5.54
N LYS A 451 29.68 4.32 -5.76
CA LYS A 451 29.56 5.36 -4.74
C LYS A 451 28.15 5.42 -4.18
N CYS A 452 27.14 5.58 -5.05
CA CYS A 452 25.73 5.69 -4.65
C CYS A 452 25.26 4.42 -3.93
N TYR A 453 25.62 3.22 -4.41
CA TYR A 453 25.30 1.95 -3.76
C TYR A 453 25.90 1.87 -2.35
N THR A 454 27.19 2.19 -2.22
CA THR A 454 27.90 2.12 -0.94
C THR A 454 27.33 3.10 0.09
N LEU A 455 26.96 4.32 -0.32
CA LEU A 455 26.35 5.31 0.56
C LEU A 455 24.93 4.88 0.99
N THR A 456 24.16 4.27 0.09
CA THR A 456 22.83 3.70 0.39
C THR A 456 22.96 2.55 1.38
N LEU A 457 23.87 1.60 1.13
CA LEU A 457 24.15 0.47 2.04
C LEU A 457 24.59 0.96 3.43
N LYS A 458 25.48 1.95 3.48
CA LYS A 458 25.92 2.58 4.73
C LYS A 458 24.73 3.21 5.47
N GLY A 459 23.83 3.86 4.76
CA GLY A 459 22.60 4.43 5.33
C GLY A 459 21.73 3.37 6.00
N MET A 460 21.41 2.29 5.28
CA MET A 460 20.64 1.16 5.77
C MET A 460 21.31 0.53 7.02
N LEU A 461 22.59 0.22 6.95
CA LEU A 461 23.31 -0.36 8.10
C LEU A 461 23.35 0.58 9.32
N ASN A 462 23.50 1.88 9.12
CA ASN A 462 23.50 2.85 10.21
C ASN A 462 22.16 2.91 10.92
N LEU A 463 21.04 2.93 10.18
CA LEU A 463 19.70 2.94 10.78
C LEU A 463 19.45 1.62 11.51
N ALA A 464 19.67 0.48 10.87
CA ALA A 464 19.45 -0.83 11.46
C ALA A 464 20.31 -1.11 12.71
N ASN A 465 21.49 -0.49 12.86
CA ASN A 465 22.36 -0.64 14.02
C ASN A 465 22.21 0.49 15.06
N THR A 466 21.18 1.35 14.91
CA THR A 466 20.95 2.46 15.84
C THR A 466 20.34 1.96 17.15
N ARG A 467 20.88 2.48 18.27
CA ARG A 467 20.26 2.42 19.60
C ARG A 467 19.61 3.75 19.91
N PHE A 468 18.43 3.71 20.53
CA PHE A 468 17.67 4.92 20.82
C PHE A 468 16.88 4.79 22.11
N LEU A 469 16.53 5.93 22.72
CA LEU A 469 15.67 5.98 23.91
C LEU A 469 14.20 5.76 23.52
N HIS A 470 13.48 5.04 24.35
CA HIS A 470 12.02 4.98 24.25
C HIS A 470 11.44 6.40 24.23
N GLY A 471 10.46 6.64 23.36
CA GLY A 471 9.90 7.97 23.06
C GLY A 471 10.34 8.53 21.72
N CYS A 472 11.35 7.93 21.06
CA CYS A 472 11.69 8.25 19.68
C CYS A 472 10.61 7.77 18.72
N THR A 473 10.41 8.56 17.67
CA THR A 473 9.62 8.23 16.48
C THR A 473 10.55 8.01 15.30
N GLY A 474 10.04 7.53 14.18
CA GLY A 474 10.83 7.38 12.96
C GLY A 474 11.45 8.68 12.44
N TYR A 475 10.83 9.83 12.72
CA TYR A 475 11.39 11.16 12.39
C TYR A 475 12.73 11.44 13.07
N ASN A 476 12.92 10.93 14.28
CA ASN A 476 14.18 11.12 15.01
C ASN A 476 15.31 10.30 14.39
N LEU A 477 14.98 9.18 13.74
CA LEU A 477 15.95 8.16 13.32
C LEU A 477 16.21 8.15 11.81
N ASP A 478 15.33 8.69 10.97
CA ASP A 478 15.50 8.75 9.49
C ASP A 478 16.87 9.31 9.07
N ILE A 479 17.37 10.30 9.81
CA ILE A 479 18.65 10.92 9.51
C ILE A 479 19.83 9.92 9.55
N MET A 480 19.71 8.81 10.27
CA MET A 480 20.78 7.81 10.33
C MET A 480 21.00 7.13 8.97
N ALA A 481 19.91 6.90 8.23
CA ALA A 481 19.98 6.39 6.86
C ALA A 481 20.34 7.48 5.86
N ARG A 482 19.85 8.69 6.06
CA ARG A 482 19.96 9.79 5.07
C ARG A 482 21.27 10.54 5.13
N ALA A 483 21.90 10.66 6.29
CA ALA A 483 23.12 11.44 6.48
C ALA A 483 24.30 11.04 5.57
N PRO A 484 24.58 9.75 5.28
CA PRO A 484 25.65 9.39 4.34
C PRO A 484 25.47 10.00 2.95
N LEU A 485 24.22 10.04 2.45
CA LEU A 485 23.89 10.62 1.15
C LEU A 485 23.91 12.15 1.19
N TRP A 486 23.35 12.78 2.22
CA TRP A 486 23.31 14.23 2.37
C TRP A 486 24.70 14.84 2.50
N ASN A 487 25.66 14.16 3.14
CA ASN A 487 27.05 14.60 3.21
C ASN A 487 27.73 14.70 1.83
N GLU A 488 27.19 13.99 0.83
CA GLU A 488 27.63 14.02 -0.57
C GLU A 488 26.68 14.84 -1.48
N ASN A 489 25.74 15.61 -0.88
CA ASN A 489 24.70 16.38 -1.58
C ASN A 489 23.79 15.53 -2.47
N ILE A 490 23.57 14.28 -2.09
CA ILE A 490 22.62 13.34 -2.72
C ILE A 490 21.43 13.16 -1.80
N ASP A 491 20.21 13.10 -2.36
CA ASP A 491 18.98 12.86 -1.60
C ASP A 491 18.06 11.93 -2.36
N TYR A 492 17.16 11.25 -1.63
CA TYR A 492 16.00 10.55 -2.16
C TYR A 492 14.72 11.21 -1.64
N ARG A 493 13.72 11.35 -2.54
CA ARG A 493 12.53 12.18 -2.31
C ARG A 493 11.35 11.42 -1.69
N CYS A 494 11.58 10.19 -1.24
CA CYS A 494 10.60 9.34 -0.55
C CYS A 494 10.92 9.20 0.95
N GLY A 495 10.07 8.46 1.67
CA GLY A 495 10.37 7.98 3.02
C GLY A 495 11.53 6.98 3.00
N THR A 496 12.11 6.74 4.15
CA THR A 496 13.14 5.71 4.33
C THR A 496 12.55 4.37 4.72
N GLY A 497 11.28 4.33 5.09
CA GLY A 497 10.60 3.10 5.42
C GLY A 497 9.20 3.32 5.99
N HIS A 498 8.45 2.22 6.10
CA HIS A 498 7.08 2.15 6.57
C HIS A 498 6.89 0.94 7.49
N GLY A 499 5.84 0.94 8.30
CA GLY A 499 5.45 -0.26 9.05
C GLY A 499 5.00 -1.38 8.09
N VAL A 500 5.17 -2.63 8.51
CA VAL A 500 4.81 -3.81 7.74
C VAL A 500 3.74 -4.61 8.46
N GLY A 501 2.68 -5.00 7.73
CA GLY A 501 1.59 -5.80 8.25
C GLY A 501 1.99 -7.26 8.53
N TYR A 502 1.09 -8.01 9.17
CA TYR A 502 1.27 -9.45 9.39
C TYR A 502 0.19 -10.22 8.64
N LEU A 503 0.55 -10.77 7.47
CA LEU A 503 -0.41 -11.32 6.52
C LEU A 503 -1.57 -10.34 6.27
N LEU A 504 -1.20 -9.08 6.00
CA LEU A 504 -2.04 -7.92 5.72
C LEU A 504 -1.27 -6.97 4.78
N ASN A 505 -1.77 -5.74 4.58
CA ASN A 505 -1.10 -4.79 3.71
C ASN A 505 0.39 -4.62 4.09
N VAL A 506 1.25 -4.65 3.08
CA VAL A 506 2.70 -4.43 3.25
C VAL A 506 2.97 -3.06 3.88
N HIS A 507 2.19 -2.03 3.50
CA HIS A 507 2.24 -0.70 4.12
C HIS A 507 1.32 -0.62 5.34
N GLU A 508 1.86 -0.68 6.54
CA GLU A 508 1.10 -0.62 7.78
C GLU A 508 1.45 0.62 8.61
N ALA A 509 0.44 1.42 8.95
CA ALA A 509 0.58 2.48 9.95
C ALA A 509 0.65 1.87 11.38
N PRO A 510 1.16 2.58 12.42
CA PRO A 510 1.46 4.00 12.48
C PRO A 510 2.95 4.35 12.54
N ASN A 511 3.85 3.45 12.22
CA ASN A 511 5.30 3.68 12.26
C ASN A 511 5.89 3.77 10.86
N GLY A 512 7.03 4.46 10.74
CA GLY A 512 7.75 4.63 9.49
C GLY A 512 8.91 5.60 9.67
N PHE A 513 9.86 5.64 8.73
CA PHE A 513 11.01 6.54 8.76
C PHE A 513 10.87 7.64 7.70
N ARG A 514 10.86 8.92 8.13
CA ARG A 514 10.80 10.10 7.27
C ARG A 514 11.52 11.27 7.92
N TRP A 515 12.16 12.10 7.12
CA TRP A 515 12.85 13.29 7.64
C TRP A 515 11.92 14.49 7.85
N LYS A 516 10.76 14.53 7.20
CA LYS A 516 9.78 15.61 7.32
C LYS A 516 8.36 15.08 7.46
N HIS A 517 7.55 15.82 8.21
CA HIS A 517 6.14 15.52 8.33
C HIS A 517 5.40 15.73 7.01
N ILE A 518 4.57 14.77 6.63
CA ILE A 518 3.68 14.85 5.47
C ILE A 518 2.25 14.86 5.99
N GLN A 519 1.51 15.91 5.66
CA GLN A 519 0.11 16.02 6.09
C GLN A 519 -0.71 14.84 5.55
N GLY A 520 -1.47 14.19 6.44
CA GLY A 520 -2.32 13.04 6.09
C GLY A 520 -1.64 11.67 6.23
N VAL A 521 -0.32 11.62 6.31
CA VAL A 521 0.43 10.37 6.59
C VAL A 521 0.49 10.13 8.09
N ASN A 522 0.15 8.92 8.52
CA ASN A 522 0.17 8.52 9.93
C ASN A 522 1.40 7.63 10.18
N ASP A 523 2.52 8.25 10.55
CA ASP A 523 3.80 7.59 10.83
C ASP A 523 4.55 8.25 12.01
N LEU A 524 3.78 8.88 12.91
CA LEU A 524 4.29 9.62 14.08
C LEU A 524 4.34 8.80 15.37
N ALA A 525 4.02 7.51 15.33
CA ALA A 525 4.00 6.69 16.52
C ALA A 525 5.38 6.60 17.18
N VAL A 526 5.36 6.59 18.50
CA VAL A 526 6.55 6.23 19.30
C VAL A 526 6.90 4.78 19.00
N LEU A 527 8.13 4.57 18.57
CA LEU A 527 8.64 3.24 18.27
C LEU A 527 8.63 2.36 19.52
N THR A 528 7.94 1.24 19.45
CA THR A 528 7.67 0.33 20.56
C THR A 528 8.16 -1.08 20.20
N PRO A 529 8.73 -1.86 21.14
CA PRO A 529 9.13 -3.25 20.89
C PRO A 529 8.00 -4.06 20.27
N GLY A 530 8.31 -4.82 19.21
CA GLY A 530 7.35 -5.56 18.40
C GLY A 530 6.89 -4.84 17.12
N MET A 531 7.19 -3.56 16.94
CA MET A 531 6.94 -2.86 15.70
C MET A 531 7.95 -3.27 14.63
N VAL A 532 7.45 -3.67 13.45
CA VAL A 532 8.24 -3.98 12.25
C VAL A 532 8.19 -2.78 11.32
N THR A 533 9.34 -2.44 10.72
CA THR A 533 9.47 -1.30 9.81
C THR A 533 10.46 -1.65 8.70
N SER A 534 10.19 -1.29 7.46
CA SER A 534 11.18 -1.35 6.38
C SER A 534 12.28 -0.30 6.60
N ASP A 535 13.50 -0.61 6.18
CA ASP A 535 14.66 0.28 6.14
C ASP A 535 15.21 0.24 4.71
N GLU A 536 14.71 1.15 3.85
CA GLU A 536 14.80 1.13 2.39
C GLU A 536 15.35 2.44 1.78
N PRO A 537 16.49 2.94 2.23
CA PRO A 537 17.11 4.10 1.58
C PRO A 537 17.44 3.80 0.11
N GLY A 538 17.45 4.85 -0.73
CA GLY A 538 17.73 4.69 -2.15
C GLY A 538 18.39 5.90 -2.80
N VAL A 539 18.74 5.76 -4.08
CA VAL A 539 19.17 6.84 -4.97
C VAL A 539 18.51 6.63 -6.32
N TYR A 540 17.84 7.64 -6.84
CA TYR A 540 17.08 7.57 -8.09
C TYR A 540 17.57 8.67 -9.03
N ALA A 541 18.48 8.30 -9.94
CA ALA A 541 19.11 9.19 -10.88
C ALA A 541 18.35 9.18 -12.22
N ASP A 542 17.47 10.17 -12.40
CA ASP A 542 16.56 10.27 -13.53
C ASP A 542 17.25 10.02 -14.89
N GLY A 543 16.69 9.12 -15.72
CA GLY A 543 17.20 8.71 -17.02
C GLY A 543 18.55 7.96 -16.98
N ARG A 544 19.00 7.46 -15.81
CA ARG A 544 20.30 6.79 -15.67
C ARG A 544 20.26 5.48 -14.90
N PHE A 545 19.93 5.49 -13.61
CA PHE A 545 19.87 4.30 -12.75
C PHE A 545 19.08 4.56 -11.47
N GLY A 546 18.64 3.49 -10.83
CA GLY A 546 18.09 3.50 -9.46
C GLY A 546 18.78 2.46 -8.57
N ILE A 547 18.85 2.79 -7.30
CA ILE A 547 19.40 1.93 -6.24
C ILE A 547 18.45 1.99 -5.07
N ARG A 548 18.04 0.84 -4.53
CA ARG A 548 17.38 0.67 -3.25
C ARG A 548 17.97 -0.57 -2.58
N ILE A 549 18.24 -0.49 -1.29
CA ILE A 549 18.69 -1.62 -0.48
C ILE A 549 17.81 -1.62 0.75
N GLU A 550 17.08 -2.69 0.95
CA GLU A 550 16.05 -2.78 1.96
C GLU A 550 16.16 -4.02 2.82
N ASN A 551 15.95 -3.83 4.09
CA ASN A 551 15.69 -4.88 5.07
C ASN A 551 14.46 -4.51 5.91
N GLU A 552 13.69 -5.49 6.33
CA GLU A 552 12.77 -5.31 7.44
C GLU A 552 13.53 -5.42 8.77
N ILE A 553 13.23 -4.49 9.67
CA ILE A 553 13.80 -4.42 11.02
C ILE A 553 12.69 -4.37 12.06
N ILE A 554 12.91 -5.01 13.20
CA ILE A 554 11.96 -5.04 14.32
C ILE A 554 12.55 -4.33 15.53
N VAL A 555 11.73 -3.50 16.19
CA VAL A 555 12.11 -2.85 17.46
C VAL A 555 12.18 -3.88 18.58
N THR A 556 13.28 -3.88 19.32
CA THR A 556 13.50 -4.76 20.47
C THR A 556 14.06 -4.00 21.67
N GLU A 557 13.92 -4.57 22.88
CA GLU A 557 14.56 -4.06 24.10
C GLU A 557 16.09 -4.18 23.98
N ASP A 558 16.82 -3.17 24.47
CA ASP A 558 18.27 -3.26 24.64
C ASP A 558 18.64 -3.32 26.12
N LYS A 559 18.44 -2.22 26.87
CA LYS A 559 18.72 -2.13 28.29
C LYS A 559 18.00 -0.95 28.92
N GLU A 560 17.95 -0.94 30.27
CA GLU A 560 17.51 0.21 31.06
C GLU A 560 18.66 0.68 31.96
N ASN A 561 18.80 1.99 32.13
CA ASN A 561 19.79 2.61 32.99
C ASN A 561 19.29 3.99 33.52
N GLU A 562 20.16 4.78 34.15
CA GLU A 562 19.81 6.09 34.70
C GLU A 562 19.32 7.12 33.64
N TYR A 563 19.61 6.90 32.36
CA TYR A 563 19.15 7.75 31.26
C TYR A 563 17.79 7.30 30.68
N GLY A 564 17.30 6.12 31.08
CA GLY A 564 16.01 5.58 30.65
C GLY A 564 16.08 4.22 29.97
N ARG A 565 14.96 3.87 29.32
CA ARG A 565 14.76 2.62 28.59
C ARG A 565 15.31 2.74 27.18
N TRP A 566 16.33 1.94 26.85
CA TRP A 566 16.96 1.91 25.55
C TRP A 566 16.39 0.80 24.68
N LEU A 567 16.18 1.13 23.41
CA LEU A 567 15.70 0.23 22.37
C LEU A 567 16.76 0.11 21.26
N LYS A 568 16.64 -0.92 20.45
CA LYS A 568 17.44 -1.18 19.26
C LYS A 568 16.59 -1.89 18.20
N PHE A 569 17.16 -2.06 17.03
CA PHE A 569 16.58 -2.89 16.00
C PHE A 569 17.27 -4.26 15.93
N GLU A 570 16.50 -5.27 15.53
CA GLU A 570 16.97 -6.58 15.06
C GLU A 570 16.55 -6.72 13.59
N MET A 571 17.44 -7.17 12.73
CA MET A 571 17.13 -7.40 11.30
C MET A 571 16.36 -8.70 11.14
N LEU A 572 15.24 -8.65 10.42
CA LEU A 572 14.46 -9.82 10.02
C LEU A 572 14.95 -10.37 8.68
N THR A 573 15.28 -9.51 7.73
CA THR A 573 15.73 -9.88 6.38
C THR A 573 17.12 -10.51 6.40
N MET A 574 17.23 -11.74 5.88
CA MET A 574 18.46 -12.51 5.80
C MET A 574 18.83 -12.78 4.34
N VAL A 575 19.26 -11.75 3.61
CA VAL A 575 19.65 -11.81 2.18
C VAL A 575 20.99 -11.11 2.00
N PRO A 576 21.96 -11.69 1.27
CA PRO A 576 23.24 -11.01 1.02
C PRO A 576 23.04 -9.68 0.29
N VAL A 577 23.86 -8.68 0.62
CA VAL A 577 24.02 -7.48 -0.21
C VAL A 577 25.10 -7.75 -1.28
N ASP A 578 25.06 -7.01 -2.38
CA ASP A 578 26.01 -7.24 -3.47
C ASP A 578 27.35 -6.54 -3.21
N LEU A 579 28.33 -7.29 -2.73
CA LEU A 579 29.67 -6.78 -2.42
C LEU A 579 30.48 -6.36 -3.65
N ASP A 580 30.06 -6.74 -4.86
CA ASP A 580 30.72 -6.32 -6.11
C ASP A 580 30.41 -4.83 -6.43
N LEU A 581 29.38 -4.26 -5.80
CA LEU A 581 29.00 -2.86 -5.88
C LEU A 581 29.61 -1.99 -4.78
N VAL A 582 30.28 -2.58 -3.80
CA VAL A 582 30.83 -1.84 -2.65
C VAL A 582 32.19 -1.23 -3.00
N ASP A 583 32.32 0.07 -2.80
CA ASP A 583 33.57 0.80 -2.85
C ASP A 583 34.02 1.16 -1.42
N VAL A 584 35.00 0.43 -0.92
CA VAL A 584 35.47 0.54 0.47
C VAL A 584 36.01 1.93 0.85
N GLN A 585 36.36 2.78 -0.14
CA GLN A 585 36.84 4.15 0.15
C GLN A 585 35.79 5.03 0.82
N TYR A 586 34.48 4.70 0.67
CA TYR A 586 33.36 5.43 1.30
C TYR A 586 32.96 4.85 2.67
N LEU A 587 33.61 3.77 3.13
CA LEU A 587 33.31 3.09 4.39
C LEU A 587 34.37 3.41 5.46
N SER A 588 33.94 3.66 6.67
CA SER A 588 34.80 3.67 7.85
C SER A 588 35.01 2.23 8.38
N TYR A 589 35.98 2.05 9.27
CA TYR A 589 36.17 0.77 9.97
C TYR A 589 34.89 0.28 10.65
N LYS A 590 34.10 1.19 11.24
CA LYS A 590 32.83 0.85 11.88
C LYS A 590 31.80 0.36 10.83
N ASP A 591 31.74 1.00 9.66
CA ASP A 591 30.80 0.60 8.62
C ASP A 591 31.17 -0.82 8.07
N ILE A 592 32.47 -1.09 7.91
CA ILE A 592 32.97 -2.42 7.51
C ILE A 592 32.64 -3.47 8.59
N GLU A 593 32.85 -3.15 9.87
CA GLU A 593 32.47 -4.05 10.98
C GLU A 593 30.98 -4.37 10.98
N GLN A 594 30.12 -3.36 10.78
CA GLN A 594 28.68 -3.57 10.70
C GLN A 594 28.29 -4.45 9.51
N LEU A 595 28.89 -4.22 8.34
CA LEU A 595 28.66 -5.03 7.15
C LEU A 595 29.14 -6.49 7.33
N ASN A 596 30.32 -6.69 7.87
CA ASN A 596 30.86 -8.03 8.15
C ASN A 596 30.01 -8.77 9.18
N ASN A 597 29.49 -8.09 10.20
CA ASN A 597 28.56 -8.66 11.16
C ASN A 597 27.23 -9.07 10.51
N TYR A 598 26.67 -8.24 9.63
CA TYR A 598 25.49 -8.60 8.84
C TYR A 598 25.74 -9.81 7.94
N ASN A 599 26.83 -9.81 7.18
CA ASN A 599 27.22 -10.92 6.31
C ASN A 599 27.38 -12.23 7.09
N LYS A 600 27.99 -12.16 8.27
CA LYS A 600 28.13 -13.32 9.16
C LYS A 600 26.78 -13.85 9.65
N GLN A 601 25.82 -12.97 9.97
CA GLN A 601 24.47 -13.39 10.33
C GLN A 601 23.78 -14.08 9.16
N VAL A 602 23.80 -13.49 7.97
CA VAL A 602 23.23 -14.08 6.74
C VAL A 602 23.85 -15.45 6.46
N TYR A 603 25.18 -15.56 6.51
CA TYR A 603 25.87 -16.84 6.33
C TYR A 603 25.41 -17.90 7.34
N ASN A 604 25.40 -17.55 8.62
CA ASN A 604 25.04 -18.50 9.68
C ASN A 604 23.59 -19.00 9.54
N VAL A 605 22.69 -18.13 9.13
CA VAL A 605 21.26 -18.46 8.98
C VAL A 605 21.00 -19.28 7.72
N LEU A 606 21.62 -18.95 6.58
CA LEU A 606 21.29 -19.58 5.29
C LEU A 606 22.16 -20.82 4.97
N SER A 607 23.41 -20.90 5.47
CA SER A 607 24.33 -21.98 5.14
C SER A 607 23.82 -23.39 5.48
N PRO A 608 23.00 -23.62 6.54
CA PRO A 608 22.44 -24.95 6.81
C PRO A 608 21.53 -25.49 5.69
N TYR A 609 20.97 -24.61 4.87
CA TYR A 609 20.01 -24.94 3.81
C TYR A 609 20.64 -25.01 2.40
N MET A 610 21.95 -24.72 2.28
CA MET A 610 22.67 -24.67 1.02
C MET A 610 23.80 -25.71 0.94
N LYS A 611 24.09 -26.24 -0.26
CA LYS A 611 25.13 -27.25 -0.49
C LYS A 611 25.80 -27.01 -1.85
N GLY A 612 27.04 -27.55 -1.98
CA GLY A 612 27.78 -27.48 -3.25
C GLY A 612 27.93 -26.06 -3.76
N GLU A 613 27.60 -25.82 -5.03
CA GLU A 613 27.74 -24.54 -5.70
C GLU A 613 26.96 -23.39 -5.00
N GLU A 614 25.75 -23.67 -4.47
CA GLU A 614 24.97 -22.64 -3.73
C GLU A 614 25.73 -22.20 -2.46
N LEU A 615 26.33 -23.12 -1.72
CA LEU A 615 27.10 -22.78 -0.53
C LEU A 615 28.38 -22.01 -0.88
N GLU A 616 29.08 -22.39 -1.95
CA GLU A 616 30.25 -21.65 -2.42
C GLU A 616 29.89 -20.22 -2.82
N GLN A 617 28.77 -20.01 -3.50
CA GLN A 617 28.26 -18.70 -3.85
C GLN A 617 27.85 -17.89 -2.61
N LEU A 618 27.25 -18.51 -1.59
CA LEU A 618 26.92 -17.85 -0.33
C LEU A 618 28.19 -17.38 0.39
N VAL A 619 29.24 -18.24 0.48
CA VAL A 619 30.54 -17.86 1.06
C VAL A 619 31.13 -16.65 0.35
N TYR A 620 31.08 -16.64 -1.00
CA TYR A 620 31.56 -15.49 -1.78
C TYR A 620 30.74 -14.22 -1.50
N SER A 621 29.41 -14.33 -1.47
CA SER A 621 28.52 -13.18 -1.30
C SER A 621 28.53 -12.61 0.14
N THR A 622 28.95 -13.41 1.12
CA THR A 622 29.03 -13.01 2.54
C THR A 622 30.48 -12.89 3.05
N ARG A 623 31.46 -12.78 2.14
CA ARG A 623 32.88 -12.63 2.50
C ARG A 623 33.12 -11.36 3.30
N GLU A 624 34.12 -11.37 4.14
CA GLU A 624 34.61 -10.17 4.85
C GLU A 624 35.28 -9.18 3.88
N LEU A 625 35.12 -7.90 4.16
CA LEU A 625 35.80 -6.79 3.47
C LEU A 625 36.94 -6.25 4.31
#